data_7bb4c7ebbf4f1a7c54597cd282dd246c
#
_entry.id   7bb4c7ebbf4f1a7c54597cd282dd246c
#
_cell.length_a   1.000
_cell.length_b   1.000
_cell.length_c   1.000
_cell.angle_alpha   90.00
_cell.angle_beta   90.00
_cell.angle_gamma   90.00
#
_symmetry.space_group_name_H-M   'P 1'
#
loop_
_entity.id
_entity.type
_entity.pdbx_description
1 polymer ?
#
loop_
_entity_poly.entity_id
_entity_poly.type
_entity_poly.pdbx_seq_one_letter_code
_entity_poly.pdbx_strand_id
1 'polypeptide(L)'
;MIVQASGDNGAMASEVRDNPARSRYELFVDDHLVGFADYRLRGDVVVIPHTEIERSRRGHGLGAALVRGVLDDVQHTGRTIVAECWFVAEFIDDNPEYQALLKTA
;
A
#
# COMPACT_ATOMS: atom_id res chain seq x y z
N MET A 1 0.08 12.65 0.36
CA MET A 1 -1.24 12.33 0.90
C MET A 1 -1.13 11.28 1.98
N ILE A 2 -1.91 11.40 3.02
CA ILE A 2 -1.88 10.47 4.14
C ILE A 2 -3.17 9.65 4.12
N VAL A 3 -3.03 8.34 4.16
CA VAL A 3 -4.16 7.43 4.31
C VAL A 3 -4.05 6.80 5.68
N GLN A 4 -5.00 7.12 6.54
CA GLN A 4 -4.97 6.66 7.91
C GLN A 4 -5.89 5.47 8.08
N ALA A 5 -5.34 4.36 8.53
CA ALA A 5 -6.15 3.21 8.91
C ALA A 5 -6.82 3.53 10.23
N SER A 6 -8.04 3.05 10.41
CA SER A 6 -8.75 3.24 11.64
C SER A 6 -8.01 2.57 12.78
N GLY A 7 -7.45 3.37 13.66
CA GLY A 7 -6.66 2.87 14.79
C GLY A 7 -7.34 3.06 16.12
N ASP A 8 -8.64 2.96 16.16
CA ASP A 8 -9.38 3.17 17.38
C ASP A 8 -9.17 2.02 18.37
N ASN A 9 -9.74 2.14 19.53
CA ASN A 9 -9.75 1.10 20.56
C ASN A 9 -8.38 0.75 21.12
N GLY A 10 -7.48 1.71 21.16
CA GLY A 10 -6.15 1.47 21.69
C GLY A 10 -5.26 0.62 20.82
N ALA A 11 -5.73 0.27 19.63
CA ALA A 11 -4.89 -0.39 18.65
C ALA A 11 -3.81 0.56 18.16
N MET A 12 -2.74 0.01 17.61
CA MET A 12 -1.68 0.81 17.04
C MET A 12 -2.23 1.67 15.90
N ALA A 13 -1.94 2.96 15.93
CA ALA A 13 -2.30 3.85 14.85
C ALA A 13 -1.35 3.60 13.69
N SER A 14 -1.89 3.20 12.55
CA SER A 14 -1.10 3.00 11.35
C SER A 14 -1.48 4.03 10.29
N GLU A 15 -0.49 4.40 9.49
CA GLU A 15 -0.64 5.45 8.50
C GLU A 15 0.23 5.15 7.31
N VAL A 16 -0.33 5.30 6.11
CA VAL A 16 0.44 5.13 4.88
C VAL A 16 0.67 6.50 4.27
N ARG A 17 1.92 6.79 3.95
CA ARG A 17 2.33 8.05 3.33
C ARG A 17 3.04 7.79 2.02
N ASP A 18 2.71 8.56 1.00
CA ASP A 18 3.46 8.52 -0.25
C ASP A 18 4.74 9.33 -0.08
N ASN A 19 5.86 8.74 -0.46
CA ASN A 19 7.16 9.41 -0.47
C ASN A 19 7.71 9.41 -1.91
N PRO A 20 7.29 10.39 -2.73
CA PRO A 20 7.72 10.43 -4.13
C PRO A 20 9.24 10.57 -4.30
N ALA A 21 9.90 11.25 -3.37
CA ALA A 21 11.36 11.42 -3.45
C ALA A 21 12.08 10.08 -3.42
N ARG A 22 11.48 9.07 -2.80
CA ARG A 22 12.04 7.72 -2.74
C ARG A 22 11.28 6.73 -3.61
N SER A 23 10.28 7.19 -4.33
CA SER A 23 9.44 6.33 -5.18
C SER A 23 8.88 5.16 -4.40
N ARG A 24 8.28 5.46 -3.25
CA ARG A 24 7.66 4.40 -2.45
C ARG A 24 6.59 4.96 -1.53
N TYR A 25 5.63 4.10 -1.17
CA TYR A 25 4.72 4.35 -0.07
C TYR A 25 5.34 3.81 1.21
N GLU A 26 5.12 4.50 2.30
CA GLU A 26 5.69 4.12 3.59
C GLU A 26 4.58 3.92 4.61
N LEU A 27 4.71 2.85 5.39
CA LEU A 27 3.78 2.54 6.48
C LEU A 27 4.42 2.92 7.79
N PHE A 28 3.73 3.75 8.56
CA PHE A 28 4.16 4.15 9.89
C PHE A 28 3.19 3.59 10.93
N VAL A 29 3.73 3.13 12.04
CA VAL A 29 2.96 2.74 13.22
C VAL A 29 3.50 3.57 14.37
N ASP A 30 2.63 4.39 14.98
CA ASP A 30 3.04 5.31 16.05
C ASP A 30 4.28 6.12 15.68
N ASP A 31 4.27 6.64 14.45
CA ASP A 31 5.35 7.45 13.86
C ASP A 31 6.65 6.70 13.60
N HIS A 32 6.66 5.38 13.72
CA HIS A 32 7.80 4.57 13.34
C HIS A 32 7.60 3.96 11.96
N LEU A 33 8.59 4.11 11.10
CA LEU A 33 8.55 3.46 9.77
C LEU A 33 8.71 1.96 9.94
N VAL A 34 7.70 1.20 9.54
CA VAL A 34 7.69 -0.25 9.72
C VAL A 34 7.56 -1.03 8.41
N GLY A 35 7.34 -0.35 7.31
CA GLY A 35 7.23 -1.03 6.02
C GLY A 35 7.13 -0.06 4.87
N PHE A 36 7.26 -0.59 3.66
CA PHE A 36 7.17 0.24 2.47
C PHE A 36 6.75 -0.60 1.26
N ALA A 37 6.27 0.11 0.24
CA ALA A 37 5.96 -0.47 -1.07
C ALA A 37 6.64 0.39 -2.12
N ASP A 38 7.62 -0.17 -2.80
CA ASP A 38 8.28 0.52 -3.90
C ASP A 38 7.32 0.65 -5.08
N TYR A 39 7.47 1.72 -5.86
CA TYR A 39 6.69 1.84 -7.08
C TYR A 39 7.47 2.53 -8.19
N ARG A 40 7.00 2.33 -9.41
CA ARG A 40 7.42 3.08 -10.58
C ARG A 40 6.18 3.68 -11.22
N LEU A 41 6.30 4.90 -11.71
CA LEU A 41 5.20 5.54 -12.42
C LEU A 41 5.43 5.41 -13.93
N ARG A 42 4.38 5.00 -14.64
CA ARG A 42 4.35 4.99 -16.10
C ARG A 42 3.07 5.72 -16.51
N GLY A 43 3.16 7.04 -16.70
CA GLY A 43 1.96 7.83 -16.91
C GLY A 43 1.03 7.69 -15.73
N ASP A 44 -0.18 7.20 -15.97
CA ASP A 44 -1.19 7.00 -14.93
C ASP A 44 -1.10 5.64 -14.25
N VAL A 45 -0.09 4.85 -14.59
CA VAL A 45 0.03 3.49 -14.06
C VAL A 45 1.07 3.46 -12.95
N VAL A 46 0.67 2.94 -11.80
CA VAL A 46 1.57 2.70 -10.67
C VAL A 46 1.97 1.24 -10.68
N VAL A 47 3.25 0.98 -10.92
CA VAL A 47 3.78 -0.38 -10.93
C VAL A 47 4.40 -0.66 -9.57
N ILE A 48 3.94 -1.71 -8.90
CA ILE A 48 4.42 -2.07 -7.56
C ILE A 48 5.20 -3.38 -7.62
N PRO A 49 6.54 -3.33 -7.67
CA PRO A 49 7.35 -4.53 -7.78
C PRO A 49 7.64 -5.20 -6.44
N HIS A 50 7.56 -4.47 -5.33
CA HIS A 50 8.05 -5.00 -4.07
C HIS A 50 7.39 -4.30 -2.88
N THR A 51 7.04 -5.10 -1.86
CA THR A 51 6.58 -4.60 -0.57
C THR A 51 7.40 -5.28 0.52
N GLU A 52 7.57 -4.58 1.63
CA GLU A 52 8.34 -5.12 2.74
C GLU A 52 7.79 -4.62 4.06
N ILE A 53 7.73 -5.50 5.04
CA ILE A 53 7.38 -5.16 6.43
C ILE A 53 8.55 -5.56 7.31
N GLU A 54 8.92 -4.69 8.23
CA GLU A 54 9.98 -4.97 9.21
C GLU A 54 9.74 -6.33 9.86
N ARG A 55 10.80 -7.14 9.92
CA ARG A 55 10.68 -8.53 10.35
C ARG A 55 9.99 -8.67 11.71
N SER A 56 10.34 -7.83 12.66
CA SER A 56 9.81 -7.91 14.02
C SER A 56 8.31 -7.59 14.08
N ARG A 57 7.76 -7.06 13.01
CA ARG A 57 6.37 -6.63 12.96
C ARG A 57 5.50 -7.47 12.03
N ARG A 58 6.04 -8.52 11.47
CA ARG A 58 5.29 -9.42 10.59
C ARG A 58 4.28 -10.21 11.39
N GLY A 59 3.19 -10.61 10.73
CA GLY A 59 2.16 -11.41 11.36
C GLY A 59 1.09 -10.60 12.08
N HIS A 60 1.11 -9.28 11.95
CA HIS A 60 0.15 -8.39 12.62
C HIS A 60 -0.80 -7.69 11.65
N GLY A 61 -0.89 -8.17 10.42
CA GLY A 61 -1.77 -7.56 9.43
C GLY A 61 -1.25 -6.25 8.84
N LEU A 62 0.00 -5.89 9.10
CA LEU A 62 0.55 -4.63 8.63
C LEU A 62 0.77 -4.61 7.12
N GLY A 63 1.09 -5.76 6.53
CA GLY A 63 1.19 -5.85 5.08
C GLY A 63 -0.12 -5.50 4.40
N ALA A 64 -1.23 -6.01 4.91
CA ALA A 64 -2.55 -5.69 4.39
C ALA A 64 -2.86 -4.21 4.58
N ALA A 65 -2.52 -3.64 5.74
CA ALA A 65 -2.73 -2.21 5.99
C ALA A 65 -1.94 -1.36 4.99
N LEU A 66 -0.70 -1.74 4.71
CA LEU A 66 0.12 -1.03 3.74
C LEU A 66 -0.51 -1.07 2.35
N VAL A 67 -0.86 -2.27 1.87
CA VAL A 67 -1.41 -2.42 0.52
C VAL A 67 -2.76 -1.70 0.40
N ARG A 68 -3.61 -1.81 1.42
CA ARG A 68 -4.90 -1.12 1.40
C ARG A 68 -4.70 0.39 1.28
N GLY A 69 -3.77 0.95 2.06
CA GLY A 69 -3.48 2.39 1.99
C GLY A 69 -2.96 2.80 0.63
N VAL A 70 -2.09 1.98 0.02
CA VAL A 70 -1.58 2.24 -1.32
C VAL A 70 -2.72 2.25 -2.34
N LEU A 71 -3.57 1.23 -2.30
CA LEU A 71 -4.66 1.10 -3.27
C LEU A 71 -5.69 2.22 -3.12
N ASP A 72 -5.99 2.60 -1.88
CA ASP A 72 -6.91 3.71 -1.63
C ASP A 72 -6.37 5.01 -2.21
N ASP A 73 -5.07 5.26 -2.07
CA ASP A 73 -4.46 6.45 -2.64
C ASP A 73 -4.46 6.41 -4.17
N VAL A 74 -4.12 5.26 -4.75
CA VAL A 74 -4.16 5.10 -6.21
C VAL A 74 -5.57 5.36 -6.72
N GLN A 75 -6.57 4.83 -6.05
CA GLN A 75 -7.97 5.05 -6.42
C GLN A 75 -8.33 6.53 -6.32
N HIS A 76 -7.91 7.18 -5.25
CA HIS A 76 -8.19 8.59 -5.02
C HIS A 76 -7.58 9.47 -6.10
N THR A 77 -6.39 9.13 -6.58
CA THR A 77 -5.69 9.91 -7.61
C THR A 77 -6.11 9.58 -9.03
N GLY A 78 -7.00 8.61 -9.21
CA GLY A 78 -7.49 8.22 -10.54
C GLY A 78 -6.49 7.44 -11.37
N ARG A 79 -5.52 6.81 -10.72
CA ARG A 79 -4.52 5.99 -11.39
C ARG A 79 -4.92 4.53 -11.42
N THR A 80 -4.14 3.74 -12.17
CA THR A 80 -4.31 2.30 -12.20
C THR A 80 -3.05 1.63 -11.68
N ILE A 81 -3.13 0.31 -11.46
CA ILE A 81 -2.08 -0.47 -10.84
C ILE A 81 -1.63 -1.62 -11.72
N VAL A 82 -0.31 -1.88 -11.73
CA VAL A 82 0.25 -3.15 -12.16
C VAL A 82 0.91 -3.78 -10.94
N ALA A 83 0.38 -4.91 -10.50
CA ALA A 83 0.87 -5.60 -9.31
C ALA A 83 1.90 -6.64 -9.71
N GLU A 84 3.18 -6.24 -9.75
CA GLU A 84 4.27 -7.19 -9.99
C GLU A 84 4.62 -7.96 -8.72
N CYS A 85 4.33 -7.37 -7.56
CA CYS A 85 4.52 -8.03 -6.28
C CYS A 85 3.37 -9.01 -6.04
N TRP A 86 3.69 -10.29 -5.78
CA TRP A 86 2.66 -11.31 -5.61
C TRP A 86 1.74 -10.99 -4.43
N PHE A 87 2.26 -10.37 -3.37
CA PHE A 87 1.45 -10.03 -2.21
C PHE A 87 0.36 -9.02 -2.56
N VAL A 88 0.69 -8.02 -3.37
CA VAL A 88 -0.28 -7.03 -3.83
C VAL A 88 -1.31 -7.70 -4.74
N ALA A 89 -0.86 -8.55 -5.66
CA ALA A 89 -1.77 -9.25 -6.56
C ALA A 89 -2.76 -10.13 -5.79
N GLU A 90 -2.26 -10.87 -4.79
CA GLU A 90 -3.11 -11.71 -3.97
C GLU A 90 -4.09 -10.88 -3.15
N PHE A 91 -3.63 -9.75 -2.61
CA PHE A 91 -4.50 -8.86 -1.85
C PHE A 91 -5.67 -8.38 -2.72
N ILE A 92 -5.39 -8.02 -3.97
CA ILE A 92 -6.45 -7.56 -4.88
C ILE A 92 -7.40 -8.70 -5.21
N ASP A 93 -6.90 -9.91 -5.39
CA ASP A 93 -7.75 -11.09 -5.60
C ASP A 93 -8.71 -11.28 -4.44
N ASP A 94 -8.22 -11.11 -3.22
CA ASP A 94 -9.01 -11.31 -2.01
C ASP A 94 -9.93 -10.13 -1.68
N ASN A 95 -9.74 -9.00 -2.35
CA ASN A 95 -10.51 -7.79 -2.11
C ASN A 95 -11.03 -7.24 -3.43
N PRO A 96 -12.13 -7.82 -3.95
CA PRO A 96 -12.64 -7.51 -5.30
C PRO A 96 -12.93 -6.03 -5.54
N GLU A 97 -13.16 -5.25 -4.49
CA GLU A 97 -13.41 -3.82 -4.62
C GLU A 97 -12.24 -3.07 -5.27
N TYR A 98 -11.04 -3.66 -5.27
CA TYR A 98 -9.86 -3.05 -5.87
C TYR A 98 -9.54 -3.57 -7.28
N GLN A 99 -10.28 -4.54 -7.77
CA GLN A 99 -9.97 -5.14 -9.07
C GLN A 99 -10.11 -4.14 -10.23
N ALA A 100 -10.99 -3.16 -10.08
CA ALA A 100 -11.14 -2.12 -11.10
C ALA A 100 -9.89 -1.25 -11.25
N LEU A 101 -8.98 -1.27 -10.29
CA LEU A 101 -7.74 -0.52 -10.37
C LEU A 101 -6.69 -1.19 -11.25
N LEU A 102 -6.83 -2.49 -11.51
CA LEU A 102 -5.84 -3.21 -12.29
C LEU A 102 -5.81 -2.70 -13.72
N LYS A 103 -4.59 -2.40 -14.18
CA LYS A 103 -4.38 -1.99 -15.55
C LYS A 103 -4.63 -3.19 -16.46
N THR A 104 -5.53 -3.03 -17.41
CA THR A 104 -5.78 -4.06 -18.40
C THR A 104 -4.83 -3.89 -19.58
N ALA A 105 -4.41 -4.97 -20.15
CA ALA A 105 -3.51 -4.96 -21.31
C ALA A 105 -4.20 -4.40 -22.54
#